data_c03139dc62ea4d3ab92287526b6b4ecb
#
_entry.id   c03139dc62ea4d3ab92287526b6b4ecb
#
_cell.length_a   1.000
_cell.length_b   1.000
_cell.length_c   1.000
_cell.angle_alpha   90.00
_cell.angle_beta   90.00
_cell.angle_gamma   90.00
#
_symmetry.space_group_name_H-M   'P 1'
#
loop_
_entity.id
_entity.type
_entity.pdbx_description
1 polymer ?
#
loop_
_entity_poly.entity_id
_entity_poly.type
_entity_poly.pdbx_seq_one_letter_code
_entity_poly.pdbx_strand_id
1 'polypeptide(L)'
;MSKIIGIDLGTTNSCVAVMEGGKPTVIANTEGVRTTPSIVAFTKTGERLVGEPAKRQAVTNADRTISSIKRHMGTDYKVDIDGKKYTPQEISAMILQKLKADAESYLGEKVTEAVITVPAYFNDAQRQATKDAGKIAGLDVKRIINEPTAAALAYGLDNEKEQKIMVYDLGGGTFDVSIIEIGDGVIEVLATNGDTHLGGDDFDNRVTQWMIDEFKKTEGVDLSGDKMALQRLKEAAEKAKKELSSATTTNINLPFITATADGPKHLDMNLTRAKFDELTSDLIERTAIPVQNALRDAGLTAADLSKVLLVGGSTRMLSAQEKVKQLTGKEPSKSLNPDECVAIGAAIQGGKLAGDAGAGDILLLDVTPLSLAIETMGGVATKLIERNTTIPTRKSQIFSTAADNQTAVDIHVVQGEREFAKDNKTLGQFRLDGILPARRGVPQIEVTFDIDANGIVNVSAKDLGTGKEQHITITSGSNMSKDDIDKAVKEAAAYEAEDKKRKEAIDARNEADSMVFQTEKALEEVGDKIDANDKTAVEADLNALKEAIAKAPADQMTDAQVDEIKAAKEKLMNSAQKLFSKVYEQAQAAQGAAGAQGQAGPQAGQSASQAGYGDDV
;
A
#
# COMPACT_ATOMS: atom_id res chain seq x y z
N MET A 1 -12.61 11.50 -19.18
CA MET A 1 -11.67 12.04 -18.17
C MET A 1 -10.85 10.87 -17.67
N SER A 2 -9.55 11.04 -17.46
CA SER A 2 -8.73 9.97 -16.89
C SER A 2 -9.24 9.64 -15.48
N LYS A 3 -9.27 8.35 -15.13
CA LYS A 3 -9.66 7.89 -13.80
C LYS A 3 -8.56 8.27 -12.81
N ILE A 4 -8.94 8.78 -11.64
CA ILE A 4 -8.03 9.00 -10.51
C ILE A 4 -8.16 7.79 -9.59
N ILE A 5 -7.07 7.04 -9.43
CA ILE A 5 -7.06 5.88 -8.53
C ILE A 5 -6.78 6.28 -7.09
N GLY A 6 -7.36 5.56 -6.14
CA GLY A 6 -7.04 5.68 -4.72
C GLY A 6 -6.09 4.56 -4.31
N ILE A 7 -4.99 4.93 -3.68
CA ILE A 7 -3.96 3.98 -3.24
C ILE A 7 -3.76 4.07 -1.74
N ASP A 8 -3.91 2.94 -1.07
CA ASP A 8 -3.35 2.70 0.26
C ASP A 8 -1.93 2.14 0.09
N LEU A 9 -0.93 2.96 0.35
CA LEU A 9 0.48 2.54 0.35
C LEU A 9 0.86 2.04 1.75
N GLY A 10 0.44 0.82 2.09
CA GLY A 10 0.65 0.25 3.42
C GLY A 10 2.08 -0.22 3.69
N THR A 11 2.46 -0.37 4.96
CA THR A 11 3.79 -0.87 5.36
C THR A 11 4.00 -2.32 4.93
N THR A 12 3.00 -3.17 5.14
CA THR A 12 3.06 -4.61 4.86
C THR A 12 2.33 -4.99 3.58
N ASN A 13 1.13 -4.44 3.38
CA ASN A 13 0.32 -4.65 2.19
C ASN A 13 -0.21 -3.32 1.68
N SER A 14 -0.30 -3.19 0.39
CA SER A 14 -0.90 -2.04 -0.30
C SER A 14 -2.16 -2.46 -1.03
N CYS A 15 -3.06 -1.50 -1.24
CA CYS A 15 -4.35 -1.72 -1.90
C CYS A 15 -4.65 -0.59 -2.87
N VAL A 16 -5.33 -0.89 -3.97
CA VAL A 16 -5.74 0.11 -4.96
C VAL A 16 -7.23 -0.02 -5.26
N ALA A 17 -7.90 1.10 -5.37
CA ALA A 17 -9.33 1.19 -5.69
C ALA A 17 -9.61 2.34 -6.66
N VAL A 18 -10.78 2.30 -7.28
CA VAL A 18 -11.23 3.31 -8.23
C VAL A 18 -12.74 3.52 -8.12
N MET A 19 -13.23 4.70 -8.51
CA MET A 19 -14.67 4.93 -8.66
C MET A 19 -15.16 4.38 -10.00
N GLU A 20 -16.14 3.48 -9.95
CA GLU A 20 -16.81 2.91 -11.13
C GLU A 20 -18.32 2.89 -10.93
N GLY A 21 -19.06 3.41 -11.90
CA GLY A 21 -20.53 3.44 -11.84
C GLY A 21 -21.09 4.13 -10.58
N GLY A 22 -20.36 5.13 -10.06
CA GLY A 22 -20.73 5.85 -8.84
C GLY A 22 -20.41 5.13 -7.52
N LYS A 23 -19.69 3.99 -7.57
CA LYS A 23 -19.30 3.21 -6.38
C LYS A 23 -17.77 2.98 -6.35
N PRO A 24 -17.16 2.96 -5.17
CA PRO A 24 -15.76 2.60 -5.06
C PRO A 24 -15.58 1.08 -5.24
N THR A 25 -14.63 0.70 -6.09
CA THR A 25 -14.30 -0.70 -6.39
C THR A 25 -12.84 -0.95 -6.11
N VAL A 26 -12.53 -1.94 -5.28
CA VAL A 26 -11.15 -2.39 -5.06
C VAL A 26 -10.70 -3.23 -6.24
N ILE A 27 -9.56 -2.87 -6.81
CA ILE A 27 -8.96 -3.55 -7.96
C ILE A 27 -8.16 -4.76 -7.46
N ALA A 28 -8.47 -5.94 -8.00
CA ALA A 28 -7.63 -7.12 -7.79
C ALA A 28 -6.35 -7.02 -8.63
N ASN A 29 -5.22 -7.42 -8.05
CA ASN A 29 -3.96 -7.48 -8.75
C ASN A 29 -3.92 -8.63 -9.78
N THR A 30 -2.83 -8.73 -10.53
CA THR A 30 -2.64 -9.79 -11.55
C THR A 30 -2.62 -11.19 -10.96
N GLU A 31 -2.39 -11.35 -9.67
CA GLU A 31 -2.48 -12.60 -8.93
C GLU A 31 -3.93 -12.92 -8.44
N GLY A 32 -4.89 -12.05 -8.75
CA GLY A 32 -6.30 -12.21 -8.38
C GLY A 32 -6.61 -11.86 -6.91
N VAL A 33 -5.68 -11.20 -6.22
CA VAL A 33 -5.80 -10.81 -4.80
C VAL A 33 -6.04 -9.31 -4.70
N ARG A 34 -6.83 -8.88 -3.71
CA ARG A 34 -7.25 -7.47 -3.53
C ARG A 34 -6.22 -6.61 -2.80
N THR A 35 -5.20 -7.22 -2.21
CA THR A 35 -4.06 -6.54 -1.60
C THR A 35 -2.76 -7.06 -2.20
N THR A 36 -1.74 -6.20 -2.26
CA THR A 36 -0.42 -6.52 -2.80
C THR A 36 0.61 -6.36 -1.68
N PRO A 37 1.44 -7.38 -1.39
CA PRO A 37 2.52 -7.24 -0.42
C PRO A 37 3.44 -6.08 -0.79
N SER A 38 3.74 -5.19 0.17
CA SER A 38 4.65 -4.06 0.00
C SER A 38 6.11 -4.53 0.06
N ILE A 39 6.46 -5.48 -0.82
CA ILE A 39 7.75 -6.14 -0.88
C ILE A 39 8.35 -5.98 -2.28
N VAL A 40 9.62 -5.60 -2.32
CA VAL A 40 10.41 -5.50 -3.55
C VAL A 40 11.62 -6.40 -3.44
N ALA A 41 11.94 -7.14 -4.49
CA ALA A 41 13.12 -7.97 -4.54
C ALA A 41 13.86 -7.80 -5.86
N PHE A 42 15.18 -8.02 -5.83
CA PHE A 42 16.04 -8.01 -7.00
C PHE A 42 16.65 -9.40 -7.17
N THR A 43 16.44 -10.03 -8.32
CA THR A 43 17.05 -11.33 -8.62
C THR A 43 18.56 -11.18 -8.83
N LYS A 44 19.28 -12.31 -8.85
CA LYS A 44 20.72 -12.32 -9.21
C LYS A 44 21.00 -11.83 -10.62
N THR A 45 20.01 -11.87 -11.50
CA THR A 45 20.08 -11.41 -12.88
C THR A 45 19.71 -9.93 -13.04
N GLY A 46 19.40 -9.22 -11.94
CA GLY A 46 19.05 -7.80 -11.92
C GLY A 46 17.55 -7.53 -12.14
N GLU A 47 16.74 -8.56 -12.29
CA GLU A 47 15.29 -8.41 -12.43
C GLU A 47 14.67 -7.92 -11.15
N ARG A 48 13.69 -7.02 -11.28
CA ARG A 48 12.89 -6.48 -10.18
C ARG A 48 11.57 -7.24 -10.04
N LEU A 49 11.31 -7.76 -8.84
CA LEU A 49 10.07 -8.40 -8.46
C LEU A 49 9.34 -7.52 -7.43
N VAL A 50 8.03 -7.41 -7.54
CA VAL A 50 7.20 -6.62 -6.61
C VAL A 50 5.97 -7.44 -6.20
N GLY A 51 5.57 -7.32 -4.94
CA GLY A 51 4.38 -7.97 -4.42
C GLY A 51 4.59 -9.45 -4.09
N GLU A 52 3.63 -10.27 -4.45
CA GLU A 52 3.64 -11.71 -4.15
C GLU A 52 4.84 -12.46 -4.76
N PRO A 53 5.28 -12.19 -6.00
CA PRO A 53 6.50 -12.78 -6.54
C PRO A 53 7.74 -12.46 -5.72
N ALA A 54 7.87 -11.23 -5.21
CA ALA A 54 8.97 -10.84 -4.33
C ALA A 54 8.89 -11.56 -2.98
N LYS A 55 7.69 -11.71 -2.42
CA LYS A 55 7.46 -12.40 -1.15
C LYS A 55 7.84 -13.88 -1.22
N ARG A 56 7.43 -14.58 -2.28
CA ARG A 56 7.66 -16.03 -2.43
C ARG A 56 9.14 -16.43 -2.46
N GLN A 57 10.02 -15.58 -2.97
CA GLN A 57 11.45 -15.87 -3.07
C GLN A 57 12.28 -15.27 -1.92
N ALA A 58 11.64 -14.56 -0.96
CA ALA A 58 12.33 -13.84 0.12
C ALA A 58 13.27 -14.73 0.94
N VAL A 59 12.87 -15.97 1.22
CA VAL A 59 13.69 -16.94 1.99
C VAL A 59 15.02 -17.24 1.29
N THR A 60 14.99 -17.43 -0.03
CA THR A 60 16.19 -17.81 -0.81
C THR A 60 16.99 -16.61 -1.28
N ASN A 61 16.46 -15.41 -1.13
CA ASN A 61 17.05 -14.16 -1.62
C ASN A 61 16.87 -13.00 -0.60
N ALA A 62 17.06 -13.30 0.68
CA ALA A 62 16.78 -12.37 1.79
C ALA A 62 17.60 -11.07 1.68
N ASP A 63 18.86 -11.13 1.23
CA ASP A 63 19.74 -9.96 1.09
C ASP A 63 19.29 -8.97 0.02
N ARG A 64 18.45 -9.40 -0.91
CA ARG A 64 17.97 -8.58 -2.04
C ARG A 64 16.46 -8.39 -2.00
N THR A 65 15.83 -8.70 -0.86
CA THR A 65 14.39 -8.55 -0.64
C THR A 65 14.15 -7.50 0.42
N ILE A 66 13.39 -6.47 0.05
CA ILE A 66 13.09 -5.31 0.88
C ILE A 66 11.62 -5.37 1.29
N SER A 67 11.37 -5.34 2.58
CA SER A 67 10.04 -5.22 3.19
C SER A 67 9.98 -4.03 4.14
N SER A 68 8.77 -3.58 4.48
CA SER A 68 8.52 -2.52 5.49
C SER A 68 9.25 -1.20 5.24
N ILE A 69 9.56 -0.89 3.97
CA ILE A 69 10.33 0.32 3.59
C ILE A 69 9.64 1.61 4.03
N LYS A 70 8.31 1.62 4.17
CA LYS A 70 7.52 2.77 4.60
C LYS A 70 7.97 3.31 5.97
N ARG A 71 8.52 2.46 6.85
CA ARG A 71 9.08 2.86 8.15
C ARG A 71 10.30 3.78 8.04
N HIS A 72 10.94 3.82 6.87
CA HIS A 72 12.11 4.64 6.59
C HIS A 72 11.80 5.88 5.73
N MET A 73 10.51 6.11 5.38
CA MET A 73 10.11 7.29 4.61
C MET A 73 10.50 8.57 5.33
N GLY A 74 10.99 9.55 4.58
CA GLY A 74 11.44 10.84 5.14
C GLY A 74 12.75 10.77 5.95
N THR A 75 13.52 9.68 5.82
CA THR A 75 14.87 9.52 6.42
C THR A 75 15.94 9.40 5.35
N ASP A 76 17.20 9.45 5.75
CA ASP A 76 18.40 9.26 4.89
C ASP A 76 18.76 7.77 4.68
N TYR A 77 17.90 6.86 5.15
CA TYR A 77 18.09 5.41 4.98
C TYR A 77 18.25 5.04 3.50
N LYS A 78 19.15 4.13 3.22
CA LYS A 78 19.39 3.60 1.87
C LYS A 78 19.57 2.09 1.92
N VAL A 79 18.93 1.42 0.96
CA VAL A 79 19.14 -0.01 0.73
C VAL A 79 20.21 -0.18 -0.32
N ASP A 80 21.24 -0.96 -0.02
CA ASP A 80 22.30 -1.29 -0.96
C ASP A 80 21.99 -2.64 -1.63
N ILE A 81 21.82 -2.62 -2.94
CA ILE A 81 21.63 -3.82 -3.76
C ILE A 81 22.71 -3.82 -4.84
N ASP A 82 23.67 -4.72 -4.73
CA ASP A 82 24.76 -4.89 -5.69
C ASP A 82 25.57 -3.59 -5.93
N GLY A 83 25.74 -2.78 -4.88
CA GLY A 83 26.45 -1.50 -4.95
C GLY A 83 25.59 -0.33 -5.43
N LYS A 84 24.36 -0.55 -5.83
CA LYS A 84 23.38 0.51 -6.09
C LYS A 84 22.57 0.81 -4.82
N LYS A 85 22.55 2.08 -4.42
CA LYS A 85 21.82 2.54 -3.22
C LYS A 85 20.46 3.09 -3.64
N TYR A 86 19.40 2.51 -3.06
CA TYR A 86 18.02 2.94 -3.27
C TYR A 86 17.49 3.67 -2.05
N THR A 87 16.80 4.77 -2.26
CA THR A 87 16.07 5.51 -1.23
C THR A 87 14.72 4.83 -0.91
N PRO A 88 14.11 5.11 0.26
CA PRO A 88 12.75 4.63 0.55
C PRO A 88 11.72 5.06 -0.50
N GLN A 89 11.87 6.26 -1.08
CA GLN A 89 11.01 6.78 -2.14
C GLN A 89 11.10 5.94 -3.40
N GLU A 90 12.31 5.55 -3.83
CA GLU A 90 12.50 4.71 -5.02
C GLU A 90 11.91 3.31 -4.83
N ILE A 91 12.12 2.69 -3.67
CA ILE A 91 11.52 1.38 -3.37
C ILE A 91 10.00 1.47 -3.29
N SER A 92 9.45 2.50 -2.65
CA SER A 92 8.00 2.74 -2.60
C SER A 92 7.42 3.02 -3.98
N ALA A 93 8.16 3.73 -4.84
CA ALA A 93 7.76 3.97 -6.22
C ALA A 93 7.61 2.67 -7.03
N MET A 94 8.44 1.66 -6.78
CA MET A 94 8.32 0.34 -7.43
C MET A 94 7.01 -0.36 -7.05
N ILE A 95 6.59 -0.23 -5.78
CA ILE A 95 5.30 -0.74 -5.31
C ILE A 95 4.16 0.02 -6.01
N LEU A 96 4.24 1.35 -6.04
CA LEU A 96 3.24 2.20 -6.71
C LEU A 96 3.14 1.91 -8.21
N GLN A 97 4.26 1.63 -8.89
CA GLN A 97 4.26 1.21 -10.29
C GLN A 97 3.51 -0.11 -10.51
N LYS A 98 3.67 -1.09 -9.62
CA LYS A 98 2.93 -2.36 -9.69
C LYS A 98 1.43 -2.10 -9.54
N LEU A 99 1.00 -1.32 -8.54
CA LEU A 99 -0.41 -0.97 -8.32
C LEU A 99 -1.00 -0.18 -9.50
N LYS A 100 -0.23 0.74 -10.09
CA LYS A 100 -0.59 1.46 -11.31
C LYS A 100 -0.79 0.50 -12.48
N ALA A 101 0.15 -0.43 -12.70
CA ALA A 101 0.05 -1.41 -13.78
C ALA A 101 -1.15 -2.35 -13.61
N ASP A 102 -1.44 -2.78 -12.37
CA ASP A 102 -2.63 -3.58 -12.06
C ASP A 102 -3.92 -2.80 -12.35
N ALA A 103 -3.95 -1.50 -11.98
CA ALA A 103 -5.08 -0.62 -12.27
C ALA A 103 -5.26 -0.39 -13.77
N GLU A 104 -4.19 -0.16 -14.53
CA GLU A 104 -4.22 -0.02 -15.98
C GLU A 104 -4.68 -1.30 -16.67
N SER A 105 -4.24 -2.47 -16.17
CA SER A 105 -4.68 -3.76 -16.69
C SER A 105 -6.17 -4.01 -16.45
N TYR A 106 -6.68 -3.62 -15.28
CA TYR A 106 -8.08 -3.73 -14.92
C TYR A 106 -8.97 -2.78 -15.74
N LEU A 107 -8.56 -1.50 -15.83
CA LEU A 107 -9.33 -0.46 -16.49
C LEU A 107 -9.25 -0.48 -18.02
N GLY A 108 -8.22 -1.11 -18.60
CA GLY A 108 -7.96 -1.09 -20.03
C GLY A 108 -7.49 0.26 -20.57
N GLU A 109 -7.12 1.20 -19.69
CA GLU A 109 -6.64 2.54 -20.04
C GLU A 109 -5.45 2.97 -19.17
N LYS A 110 -4.70 3.98 -19.62
CA LYS A 110 -3.59 4.53 -18.85
C LYS A 110 -4.06 5.29 -17.62
N VAL A 111 -3.37 5.10 -16.52
CA VAL A 111 -3.58 5.80 -15.25
C VAL A 111 -2.41 6.75 -15.00
N THR A 112 -2.70 8.03 -14.89
CA THR A 112 -1.69 9.08 -14.68
C THR A 112 -1.87 9.84 -13.37
N GLU A 113 -3.00 9.68 -12.69
CA GLU A 113 -3.39 10.49 -11.53
C GLU A 113 -3.79 9.58 -10.36
N ALA A 114 -3.40 9.97 -9.16
CA ALA A 114 -3.72 9.20 -7.95
C ALA A 114 -3.97 10.08 -6.72
N VAL A 115 -4.75 9.55 -5.77
CA VAL A 115 -4.78 9.95 -4.38
C VAL A 115 -4.03 8.86 -3.60
N ILE A 116 -3.04 9.25 -2.79
CA ILE A 116 -2.23 8.31 -2.01
C ILE A 116 -2.40 8.59 -0.54
N THR A 117 -2.52 7.54 0.29
CA THR A 117 -2.71 7.69 1.71
C THR A 117 -1.40 7.66 2.49
N VAL A 118 -1.42 8.30 3.64
CA VAL A 118 -0.33 8.28 4.62
C VAL A 118 -0.89 8.16 6.04
N PRO A 119 -0.14 7.59 6.99
CA PRO A 119 -0.50 7.65 8.40
C PRO A 119 -0.76 9.08 8.86
N ALA A 120 -1.76 9.28 9.72
CA ALA A 120 -2.13 10.62 10.18
C ALA A 120 -0.98 11.31 10.91
N TYR A 121 -0.16 10.54 11.62
CA TYR A 121 0.97 11.03 12.42
C TYR A 121 2.28 11.17 11.62
N PHE A 122 2.24 11.00 10.27
CA PHE A 122 3.38 11.31 9.42
C PHE A 122 3.70 12.80 9.45
N ASN A 123 4.99 13.11 9.64
CA ASN A 123 5.50 14.46 9.55
C ASN A 123 5.61 14.93 8.08
N ASP A 124 5.92 16.20 7.87
CA ASP A 124 6.03 16.82 6.55
C ASP A 124 7.03 16.09 5.62
N ALA A 125 8.20 15.71 6.14
CA ALA A 125 9.22 14.99 5.37
C ALA A 125 8.71 13.64 4.84
N GLN A 126 7.95 12.90 5.64
CA GLN A 126 7.36 11.61 5.26
C GLN A 126 6.25 11.78 4.22
N ARG A 127 5.45 12.84 4.33
CA ARG A 127 4.40 13.20 3.37
C ARG A 127 5.00 13.58 2.02
N GLN A 128 6.02 14.44 2.02
CA GLN A 128 6.73 14.84 0.80
C GLN A 128 7.41 13.64 0.13
N ALA A 129 8.08 12.78 0.91
CA ALA A 129 8.70 11.56 0.40
C ALA A 129 7.68 10.62 -0.26
N THR A 130 6.46 10.53 0.28
CA THR A 130 5.37 9.75 -0.33
C THR A 130 4.90 10.37 -1.64
N LYS A 131 4.78 11.70 -1.70
CA LYS A 131 4.44 12.43 -2.94
C LYS A 131 5.51 12.24 -4.02
N ASP A 132 6.79 12.29 -3.63
CA ASP A 132 7.92 12.05 -4.52
C ASP A 132 7.94 10.61 -5.06
N ALA A 133 7.63 9.61 -4.22
CA ALA A 133 7.48 8.22 -4.65
C ALA A 133 6.38 8.07 -5.71
N GLY A 134 5.24 8.75 -5.55
CA GLY A 134 4.18 8.79 -6.55
C GLY A 134 4.66 9.39 -7.87
N LYS A 135 5.39 10.49 -7.82
CA LYS A 135 5.98 11.15 -9.00
C LYS A 135 6.99 10.24 -9.71
N ILE A 136 7.87 9.57 -8.97
CA ILE A 136 8.83 8.59 -9.52
C ILE A 136 8.09 7.43 -10.20
N ALA A 137 6.94 6.99 -9.65
CA ALA A 137 6.09 5.97 -10.25
C ALA A 137 5.34 6.44 -11.51
N GLY A 138 5.47 7.70 -11.92
CA GLY A 138 4.76 8.27 -13.07
C GLY A 138 3.30 8.62 -12.76
N LEU A 139 3.00 8.95 -11.49
CA LEU A 139 1.69 9.38 -11.04
C LEU A 139 1.72 10.88 -10.66
N ASP A 140 0.79 11.65 -11.15
CA ASP A 140 0.46 12.98 -10.62
C ASP A 140 -0.38 12.79 -9.36
N VAL A 141 0.24 13.02 -8.20
CA VAL A 141 -0.39 12.86 -6.89
C VAL A 141 -1.28 14.07 -6.61
N LYS A 142 -2.57 13.95 -6.91
CA LYS A 142 -3.56 15.01 -6.73
C LYS A 142 -3.80 15.38 -5.28
N ARG A 143 -3.72 14.38 -4.40
CA ARG A 143 -3.91 14.57 -2.97
C ARG A 143 -3.13 13.51 -2.17
N ILE A 144 -2.53 13.95 -1.08
CA ILE A 144 -2.15 13.08 0.04
C ILE A 144 -3.28 13.18 1.07
N ILE A 145 -3.83 12.04 1.49
CA ILE A 145 -4.91 11.96 2.48
C ILE A 145 -4.48 11.07 3.65
N ASN A 146 -4.89 11.42 4.86
CA ASN A 146 -4.61 10.59 6.02
C ASN A 146 -5.42 9.28 6.00
N GLU A 147 -4.80 8.16 6.37
CA GLU A 147 -5.41 6.84 6.41
C GLU A 147 -6.71 6.80 7.22
N PRO A 148 -6.77 7.34 8.47
CA PRO A 148 -8.02 7.36 9.24
C PRO A 148 -9.09 8.26 8.61
N THR A 149 -8.70 9.35 7.95
CA THR A 149 -9.65 10.22 7.23
C THR A 149 -10.22 9.50 6.01
N ALA A 150 -9.40 8.76 5.28
CA ALA A 150 -9.87 7.91 4.17
C ALA A 150 -10.81 6.81 4.67
N ALA A 151 -10.50 6.15 5.78
CA ALA A 151 -11.37 5.14 6.38
C ALA A 151 -12.72 5.74 6.83
N ALA A 152 -12.70 6.95 7.42
CA ALA A 152 -13.92 7.66 7.78
C ALA A 152 -14.76 8.04 6.55
N LEU A 153 -14.11 8.42 5.45
CA LEU A 153 -14.80 8.70 4.18
C LEU A 153 -15.46 7.43 3.61
N ALA A 154 -14.76 6.29 3.65
CA ALA A 154 -15.35 5.01 3.24
C ALA A 154 -16.55 4.60 4.11
N TYR A 155 -16.50 4.92 5.41
CA TYR A 155 -17.60 4.67 6.34
C TYR A 155 -18.74 5.69 6.15
N GLY A 156 -18.41 6.96 5.91
CA GLY A 156 -19.33 8.10 5.95
C GLY A 156 -20.27 8.20 4.77
N LEU A 157 -19.96 7.58 3.62
CA LEU A 157 -20.81 7.66 2.42
C LEU A 157 -22.26 7.20 2.67
N ASP A 158 -22.44 6.22 3.57
CA ASP A 158 -23.75 5.64 3.87
C ASP A 158 -24.36 6.18 5.19
N ASN A 159 -23.71 7.17 5.84
CA ASN A 159 -24.09 7.64 7.17
C ASN A 159 -24.23 9.16 7.20
N GLU A 160 -25.45 9.65 7.04
CA GLU A 160 -25.77 11.09 7.04
C GLU A 160 -25.98 11.71 8.43
N LYS A 161 -26.01 10.90 9.49
CA LYS A 161 -26.28 11.42 10.86
C LYS A 161 -25.00 11.95 11.48
N GLU A 162 -25.12 13.10 12.14
CA GLU A 162 -24.08 13.67 12.99
C GLU A 162 -23.60 12.67 14.04
N GLN A 163 -22.31 12.37 14.03
CA GLN A 163 -21.69 11.41 14.95
C GLN A 163 -20.22 11.70 15.16
N LYS A 164 -19.75 11.41 16.37
CA LYS A 164 -18.33 11.44 16.72
C LYS A 164 -17.80 10.02 16.77
N ILE A 165 -16.80 9.74 15.97
CA ILE A 165 -16.20 8.41 15.86
C ILE A 165 -14.73 8.45 16.24
N MET A 166 -14.21 7.33 16.70
CA MET A 166 -12.79 7.08 16.81
C MET A 166 -12.39 6.12 15.70
N VAL A 167 -11.35 6.46 14.96
CA VAL A 167 -10.65 5.53 14.07
C VAL A 167 -9.41 5.06 14.81
N TYR A 168 -9.33 3.75 15.05
CA TYR A 168 -8.20 3.06 15.67
C TYR A 168 -7.52 2.24 14.59
N ASP A 169 -6.40 2.74 14.09
CA ASP A 169 -5.66 2.16 12.98
C ASP A 169 -4.36 1.54 13.47
N LEU A 170 -4.33 0.21 13.55
CA LEU A 170 -3.13 -0.56 13.86
C LEU A 170 -2.70 -1.34 12.62
N GLY A 171 -1.79 -0.72 11.87
CA GLY A 171 -1.23 -1.27 10.65
C GLY A 171 -0.08 -2.24 10.88
N GLY A 172 0.71 -2.48 9.84
CA GLY A 172 1.91 -3.31 9.92
C GLY A 172 3.09 -2.60 10.58
N GLY A 173 3.19 -1.28 10.44
CA GLY A 173 4.34 -0.50 10.91
C GLY A 173 4.02 0.69 11.79
N THR A 174 2.79 1.19 11.75
CA THR A 174 2.34 2.39 12.46
C THR A 174 1.06 2.11 13.22
N PHE A 175 0.85 2.90 14.28
CA PHE A 175 -0.39 3.01 15.01
C PHE A 175 -0.86 4.45 14.97
N ASP A 176 -2.08 4.67 14.54
CA ASP A 176 -2.74 5.97 14.51
C ASP A 176 -4.12 5.90 15.18
N VAL A 177 -4.49 6.95 15.89
CA VAL A 177 -5.83 7.14 16.41
C VAL A 177 -6.31 8.55 16.07
N SER A 178 -7.50 8.63 15.48
CA SER A 178 -8.12 9.92 15.14
C SER A 178 -9.53 9.99 15.69
N ILE A 179 -9.88 11.16 16.23
CA ILE A 179 -11.24 11.51 16.63
C ILE A 179 -11.82 12.35 15.52
N ILE A 180 -12.93 11.91 14.97
CA ILE A 180 -13.51 12.47 13.75
C ILE A 180 -14.99 12.76 14.00
N GLU A 181 -15.44 13.92 13.59
CA GLU A 181 -16.85 14.30 13.54
C GLU A 181 -17.36 14.17 12.09
N ILE A 182 -18.46 13.49 11.92
CA ILE A 182 -19.14 13.29 10.64
C ILE A 182 -20.54 13.89 10.77
N GLY A 183 -20.90 14.79 9.89
CA GLY A 183 -22.24 15.38 9.84
C GLY A 183 -22.35 16.43 8.75
N ASP A 184 -23.58 16.68 8.27
CA ASP A 184 -23.92 17.74 7.31
C ASP A 184 -23.02 17.80 6.05
N GLY A 185 -22.56 16.65 5.56
CA GLY A 185 -21.65 16.58 4.41
C GLY A 185 -20.21 16.97 4.74
N VAL A 186 -19.82 17.04 6.01
CA VAL A 186 -18.47 17.34 6.47
C VAL A 186 -17.89 16.15 7.25
N ILE A 187 -16.66 15.83 6.98
CA ILE A 187 -15.82 14.94 7.81
C ILE A 187 -14.69 15.79 8.36
N GLU A 188 -14.73 16.07 9.65
CA GLU A 188 -13.77 16.90 10.35
C GLU A 188 -12.97 16.08 11.35
N VAL A 189 -11.65 16.11 11.22
CA VAL A 189 -10.73 15.54 12.21
C VAL A 189 -10.60 16.53 13.35
N LEU A 190 -11.02 16.15 14.56
CA LEU A 190 -10.93 16.98 15.77
C LEU A 190 -9.54 16.86 16.40
N ALA A 191 -8.98 15.65 16.44
CA ALA A 191 -7.64 15.40 16.94
C ALA A 191 -7.08 14.10 16.38
N THR A 192 -5.76 14.02 16.28
CA THR A 192 -5.02 12.80 15.93
C THR A 192 -3.82 12.64 16.84
N ASN A 193 -3.46 11.38 17.12
CA ASN A 193 -2.24 11.01 17.82
C ASN A 193 -1.78 9.64 17.35
N GLY A 194 -0.52 9.23 17.61
CA GLY A 194 -0.05 7.94 17.11
C GLY A 194 1.37 7.61 17.54
N ASP A 195 1.83 6.44 17.03
CA ASP A 195 3.19 5.94 17.18
C ASP A 195 3.65 5.38 15.83
N THR A 196 4.59 6.07 15.18
CA THR A 196 5.11 5.70 13.85
C THR A 196 6.03 4.49 13.86
N HIS A 197 6.27 3.88 15.04
CA HIS A 197 7.11 2.71 15.24
C HIS A 197 6.39 1.63 16.08
N LEU A 198 5.08 1.50 15.90
CA LEU A 198 4.26 0.48 16.53
C LEU A 198 3.32 -0.13 15.49
N GLY A 199 3.45 -1.41 15.21
CA GLY A 199 2.60 -2.12 14.26
C GLY A 199 2.86 -3.61 14.24
N GLY A 200 2.19 -4.33 13.34
CA GLY A 200 2.23 -5.79 13.22
C GLY A 200 3.63 -6.38 13.14
N ASP A 201 4.58 -5.68 12.51
CA ASP A 201 5.99 -6.10 12.42
C ASP A 201 6.65 -6.22 13.81
N ASP A 202 6.25 -5.38 14.76
CA ASP A 202 6.80 -5.41 16.12
C ASP A 202 6.30 -6.64 16.87
N PHE A 203 5.03 -7.02 16.66
CA PHE A 203 4.46 -8.26 17.17
C PHE A 203 5.16 -9.49 16.57
N ASP A 204 5.41 -9.51 15.27
CA ASP A 204 6.14 -10.56 14.58
C ASP A 204 7.57 -10.69 15.10
N ASN A 205 8.24 -9.56 15.36
CA ASN A 205 9.58 -9.54 15.92
C ASN A 205 9.62 -10.16 17.34
N ARG A 206 8.59 -9.94 18.19
CA ARG A 206 8.50 -10.57 19.52
C ARG A 206 8.40 -12.09 19.41
N VAL A 207 7.56 -12.58 18.50
CA VAL A 207 7.44 -14.04 18.27
C VAL A 207 8.72 -14.60 17.65
N THR A 208 9.33 -13.90 16.72
CA THR A 208 10.61 -14.29 16.11
C THR A 208 11.71 -14.43 17.17
N GLN A 209 11.84 -13.44 18.05
CA GLN A 209 12.83 -13.49 19.12
C GLN A 209 12.55 -14.63 20.10
N TRP A 210 11.30 -14.85 20.47
CA TRP A 210 10.91 -15.97 21.31
C TRP A 210 11.30 -17.32 20.68
N MET A 211 11.07 -17.52 19.39
CA MET A 211 11.47 -18.73 18.68
C MET A 211 12.99 -18.93 18.70
N ILE A 212 13.76 -17.86 18.48
CA ILE A 212 15.23 -17.91 18.53
C ILE A 212 15.70 -18.31 19.93
N ASP A 213 15.16 -17.70 20.97
CA ASP A 213 15.55 -17.94 22.36
C ASP A 213 15.21 -19.37 22.81
N GLU A 214 14.01 -19.85 22.47
CA GLU A 214 13.60 -21.23 22.79
C GLU A 214 14.41 -22.24 22.00
N PHE A 215 14.69 -22.03 20.73
CA PHE A 215 15.53 -22.92 19.92
C PHE A 215 16.97 -22.98 20.46
N LYS A 216 17.51 -21.84 20.88
CA LYS A 216 18.84 -21.78 21.52
C LYS A 216 18.89 -22.52 22.82
N LYS A 217 17.82 -22.49 23.64
CA LYS A 217 17.73 -23.26 24.89
C LYS A 217 17.66 -24.78 24.66
N THR A 218 16.90 -25.20 23.62
CA THR A 218 16.66 -26.62 23.38
C THR A 218 17.75 -27.29 22.54
N GLU A 219 18.24 -26.61 21.51
CA GLU A 219 19.17 -27.14 20.50
C GLU A 219 20.60 -26.61 20.66
N GLY A 220 20.82 -25.58 21.49
CA GLY A 220 22.12 -24.95 21.70
C GLY A 220 22.60 -24.09 20.54
N VAL A 221 21.72 -23.79 19.54
CA VAL A 221 22.07 -23.07 18.30
C VAL A 221 21.38 -21.73 18.25
N ASP A 222 22.15 -20.69 17.94
CA ASP A 222 21.63 -19.34 17.75
C ASP A 222 21.31 -19.09 16.26
N LEU A 223 20.02 -18.88 15.96
CA LEU A 223 19.54 -18.65 14.58
C LEU A 223 19.63 -17.19 14.13
N SER A 224 19.99 -16.26 15.01
CA SER A 224 19.98 -14.81 14.71
C SER A 224 21.00 -14.40 13.65
N GLY A 225 22.07 -15.17 13.46
CA GLY A 225 23.11 -14.93 12.45
C GLY A 225 22.82 -15.56 11.08
N ASP A 226 21.84 -16.44 10.97
CA ASP A 226 21.45 -17.10 9.72
C ASP A 226 20.28 -16.33 9.06
N LYS A 227 20.59 -15.58 8.01
CA LYS A 227 19.61 -14.74 7.32
C LYS A 227 18.44 -15.53 6.73
N MET A 228 18.71 -16.73 6.21
CA MET A 228 17.66 -17.58 5.64
C MET A 228 16.76 -18.14 6.75
N ALA A 229 17.34 -18.62 7.85
CA ALA A 229 16.59 -19.05 9.02
C ALA A 229 15.76 -17.88 9.59
N LEU A 230 16.37 -16.69 9.73
CA LEU A 230 15.70 -15.49 10.24
C LEU A 230 14.50 -15.08 9.38
N GLN A 231 14.62 -15.14 8.05
CA GLN A 231 13.50 -14.84 7.15
C GLN A 231 12.37 -15.87 7.31
N ARG A 232 12.70 -17.16 7.41
CA ARG A 232 11.70 -18.22 7.66
C ARG A 232 11.01 -18.06 9.01
N LEU A 233 11.74 -17.65 10.04
CA LEU A 233 11.18 -17.36 11.37
C LEU A 233 10.21 -16.18 11.32
N LYS A 234 10.55 -15.09 10.60
CA LYS A 234 9.68 -13.93 10.44
C LYS A 234 8.37 -14.28 9.72
N GLU A 235 8.46 -15.04 8.64
CA GLU A 235 7.26 -15.50 7.91
C GLU A 235 6.38 -16.41 8.77
N ALA A 236 6.99 -17.31 9.56
CA ALA A 236 6.28 -18.17 10.48
C ALA A 236 5.64 -17.39 11.64
N ALA A 237 6.31 -16.34 12.14
CA ALA A 237 5.76 -15.44 13.16
C ALA A 237 4.53 -14.68 12.65
N GLU A 238 4.60 -14.08 11.44
CA GLU A 238 3.46 -13.41 10.81
C GLU A 238 2.28 -14.36 10.62
N LYS A 239 2.56 -15.58 10.13
CA LYS A 239 1.55 -16.61 9.94
C LYS A 239 0.90 -17.00 11.27
N ALA A 240 1.71 -17.27 12.31
CA ALA A 240 1.21 -17.63 13.64
C ALA A 240 0.35 -16.51 14.25
N LYS A 241 0.77 -15.24 14.16
CA LYS A 241 -0.02 -14.08 14.58
C LYS A 241 -1.40 -14.06 13.90
N LYS A 242 -1.45 -14.28 12.58
CA LYS A 242 -2.72 -14.31 11.82
C LYS A 242 -3.61 -15.47 12.27
N GLU A 243 -3.07 -16.66 12.43
CA GLU A 243 -3.81 -17.84 12.89
C GLU A 243 -4.36 -17.67 14.31
N LEU A 244 -3.57 -17.09 15.23
CA LEU A 244 -3.99 -16.82 16.61
C LEU A 244 -5.06 -15.73 16.74
N SER A 245 -5.37 -14.98 15.69
CA SER A 245 -6.54 -14.09 15.66
C SER A 245 -7.87 -14.85 15.70
N SER A 246 -7.87 -16.14 15.31
CA SER A 246 -9.07 -16.99 15.33
C SER A 246 -8.89 -18.26 16.16
N ALA A 247 -7.68 -18.85 16.16
CA ALA A 247 -7.36 -20.07 16.91
C ALA A 247 -6.79 -19.76 18.31
N THR A 248 -6.90 -20.69 19.25
CA THR A 248 -6.31 -20.57 20.60
C THR A 248 -4.86 -21.05 20.65
N THR A 249 -4.43 -21.84 19.66
CA THR A 249 -3.08 -22.36 19.52
C THR A 249 -2.75 -22.57 18.06
N THR A 250 -1.46 -22.45 17.72
CA THR A 250 -0.93 -22.79 16.39
C THR A 250 0.38 -23.56 16.54
N ASN A 251 0.66 -24.42 15.57
CA ASN A 251 1.93 -25.13 15.48
C ASN A 251 2.84 -24.43 14.47
N ILE A 252 4.06 -24.11 14.89
CA ILE A 252 5.12 -23.55 14.05
C ILE A 252 6.10 -24.66 13.74
N ASN A 253 6.06 -25.20 12.52
CA ASN A 253 6.93 -26.28 12.08
C ASN A 253 7.79 -25.80 10.90
N LEU A 254 9.11 -25.72 11.15
CA LEU A 254 10.12 -25.30 10.17
C LEU A 254 11.18 -26.39 10.03
N PRO A 255 10.94 -27.40 9.17
CA PRO A 255 11.92 -28.45 8.95
C PRO A 255 13.19 -27.89 8.30
N PHE A 256 14.34 -28.46 8.67
CA PHE A 256 15.65 -28.06 8.14
C PHE A 256 15.91 -26.55 8.32
N ILE A 257 15.65 -26.01 9.53
CA ILE A 257 15.83 -24.59 9.81
C ILE A 257 17.31 -24.20 9.75
N THR A 258 18.19 -25.07 10.18
CA THR A 258 19.65 -24.92 10.07
C THR A 258 20.33 -26.29 10.05
N ALA A 259 21.65 -26.32 9.78
CA ALA A 259 22.47 -27.50 9.81
C ALA A 259 23.66 -27.29 10.75
N THR A 260 23.96 -28.30 11.58
CA THR A 260 25.11 -28.34 12.50
C THR A 260 26.03 -29.49 12.15
N ALA A 261 27.15 -29.63 12.85
CA ALA A 261 28.04 -30.79 12.71
C ALA A 261 27.33 -32.14 13.02
N ASP A 262 26.28 -32.08 13.87
CA ASP A 262 25.49 -33.27 14.26
C ASP A 262 24.34 -33.56 13.27
N GLY A 263 24.22 -32.78 12.20
CA GLY A 263 23.20 -32.92 11.15
C GLY A 263 22.20 -31.80 11.12
N PRO A 264 21.12 -31.97 10.32
CA PRO A 264 20.07 -30.95 10.18
C PRO A 264 19.27 -30.82 11.46
N LYS A 265 18.88 -29.58 11.78
CA LYS A 265 18.02 -29.25 12.92
C LYS A 265 16.66 -28.75 12.40
N HIS A 266 15.63 -29.05 13.19
CA HIS A 266 14.23 -28.73 12.86
C HIS A 266 13.64 -27.92 14.01
N LEU A 267 12.83 -26.91 13.69
CA LEU A 267 12.06 -26.18 14.69
C LEU A 267 10.61 -26.67 14.63
N ASP A 268 10.12 -27.18 15.76
CA ASP A 268 8.72 -27.58 15.92
C ASP A 268 8.24 -27.10 17.30
N MET A 269 7.37 -26.09 17.30
CA MET A 269 6.90 -25.42 18.52
C MET A 269 5.40 -25.14 18.44
N ASN A 270 4.75 -25.23 19.58
CA ASN A 270 3.37 -24.76 19.72
C ASN A 270 3.34 -23.38 20.38
N LEU A 271 2.68 -22.44 19.74
CA LEU A 271 2.41 -21.11 20.28
C LEU A 271 0.94 -20.99 20.62
N THR A 272 0.64 -20.76 21.91
CA THR A 272 -0.72 -20.46 22.36
C THR A 272 -1.01 -18.96 22.26
N ARG A 273 -2.29 -18.59 22.10
CA ARG A 273 -2.72 -17.18 22.16
C ARG A 273 -2.30 -16.52 23.47
N ALA A 274 -2.47 -17.22 24.61
CA ALA A 274 -2.05 -16.69 25.91
C ALA A 274 -0.55 -16.36 25.95
N LYS A 275 0.30 -17.20 25.33
CA LYS A 275 1.74 -16.93 25.26
C LYS A 275 2.04 -15.79 24.29
N PHE A 276 1.34 -15.70 23.15
CA PHE A 276 1.44 -14.58 22.23
C PHE A 276 1.05 -13.26 22.90
N ASP A 277 -0.07 -13.23 23.63
CA ASP A 277 -0.53 -12.04 24.36
C ASP A 277 0.46 -11.63 25.47
N GLU A 278 1.07 -12.61 26.18
CA GLU A 278 2.15 -12.36 27.15
C GLU A 278 3.36 -11.67 26.49
N LEU A 279 3.83 -12.20 25.35
CA LEU A 279 4.99 -11.68 24.60
C LEU A 279 4.78 -10.27 24.03
N THR A 280 3.53 -9.88 23.82
CA THR A 280 3.17 -8.66 23.09
C THR A 280 2.34 -7.67 23.92
N SER A 281 2.13 -7.96 25.20
CA SER A 281 1.28 -7.13 26.10
C SER A 281 1.72 -5.67 26.16
N ASP A 282 3.01 -5.40 26.23
CA ASP A 282 3.58 -4.06 26.27
C ASP A 282 3.29 -3.27 24.96
N LEU A 283 3.26 -3.96 23.81
CA LEU A 283 2.93 -3.33 22.53
C LEU A 283 1.45 -2.88 22.49
N ILE A 284 0.56 -3.71 23.00
CA ILE A 284 -0.86 -3.35 23.13
C ILE A 284 -1.05 -2.20 24.12
N GLU A 285 -0.34 -2.23 25.27
CA GLU A 285 -0.42 -1.14 26.25
C GLU A 285 0.06 0.21 25.70
N ARG A 286 1.05 0.20 24.80
CA ARG A 286 1.53 1.44 24.14
C ARG A 286 0.42 2.16 23.36
N THR A 287 -0.62 1.49 22.91
CA THR A 287 -1.74 2.12 22.19
C THR A 287 -2.62 2.98 23.11
N ALA A 288 -2.60 2.75 24.42
CA ALA A 288 -3.47 3.45 25.37
C ALA A 288 -3.18 4.94 25.46
N ILE A 289 -1.89 5.32 25.47
CA ILE A 289 -1.48 6.74 25.62
C ILE A 289 -1.96 7.57 24.42
N PRO A 290 -1.72 7.19 23.15
CA PRO A 290 -2.26 7.93 22.01
C PRO A 290 -3.79 8.06 22.03
N VAL A 291 -4.51 6.99 22.41
CA VAL A 291 -5.98 7.03 22.52
C VAL A 291 -6.44 8.09 23.54
N GLN A 292 -5.83 8.08 24.73
CA GLN A 292 -6.15 9.06 25.78
C GLN A 292 -5.81 10.49 25.37
N ASN A 293 -4.66 10.66 24.70
CA ASN A 293 -4.23 11.96 24.20
C ASN A 293 -5.19 12.50 23.13
N ALA A 294 -5.58 11.68 22.16
CA ALA A 294 -6.51 12.10 21.11
C ALA A 294 -7.87 12.52 21.67
N LEU A 295 -8.42 11.76 22.62
CA LEU A 295 -9.67 12.13 23.30
C LEU A 295 -9.54 13.45 24.07
N ARG A 296 -8.46 13.61 24.84
CA ARG A 296 -8.21 14.84 25.59
C ARG A 296 -8.06 16.04 24.66
N ASP A 297 -7.31 15.90 23.57
CA ASP A 297 -7.04 16.98 22.63
C ASP A 297 -8.31 17.36 21.84
N ALA A 298 -9.21 16.41 21.60
CA ALA A 298 -10.54 16.67 21.05
C ALA A 298 -11.53 17.26 22.07
N GLY A 299 -11.17 17.36 23.36
CA GLY A 299 -12.07 17.81 24.42
C GLY A 299 -13.21 16.81 24.70
N LEU A 300 -13.01 15.53 24.40
CA LEU A 300 -14.03 14.49 24.50
C LEU A 300 -13.63 13.40 25.50
N THR A 301 -14.64 12.67 25.93
CA THR A 301 -14.49 11.42 26.69
C THR A 301 -14.90 10.22 25.82
N ALA A 302 -14.58 9.02 26.25
CA ALA A 302 -15.01 7.80 25.56
C ALA A 302 -16.56 7.67 25.45
N ALA A 303 -17.29 8.29 26.40
CA ALA A 303 -18.76 8.28 26.38
C ALA A 303 -19.35 9.10 25.22
N ASP A 304 -18.64 10.14 24.78
CA ASP A 304 -19.08 11.04 23.70
C ASP A 304 -18.94 10.40 22.31
N LEU A 305 -18.17 9.30 22.21
CA LEU A 305 -18.01 8.58 20.95
C LEU A 305 -19.29 7.84 20.60
N SER A 306 -19.74 7.95 19.37
CA SER A 306 -20.84 7.14 18.82
C SER A 306 -20.33 5.74 18.44
N LYS A 307 -19.10 5.63 17.92
CA LYS A 307 -18.54 4.39 17.39
C LYS A 307 -17.01 4.40 17.38
N VAL A 308 -16.42 3.20 17.40
CA VAL A 308 -14.98 3.00 17.14
C VAL A 308 -14.84 2.14 15.89
N LEU A 309 -14.13 2.64 14.89
CA LEU A 309 -13.80 1.91 13.66
C LEU A 309 -12.40 1.29 13.78
N LEU A 310 -12.28 0.04 13.39
CA LEU A 310 -11.01 -0.68 13.33
C LEU A 310 -10.46 -0.63 11.91
N VAL A 311 -9.22 -0.18 11.79
CA VAL A 311 -8.47 -0.07 10.54
C VAL A 311 -7.10 -0.72 10.71
N GLY A 312 -6.52 -1.20 9.61
CA GLY A 312 -5.26 -1.92 9.63
C GLY A 312 -5.40 -3.39 10.03
N GLY A 313 -4.66 -4.26 9.33
CA GLY A 313 -4.77 -5.71 9.48
C GLY A 313 -4.47 -6.21 10.90
N SER A 314 -3.65 -5.50 11.69
CA SER A 314 -3.29 -5.88 13.06
C SER A 314 -4.44 -5.68 14.06
N THR A 315 -5.50 -4.94 13.71
CA THR A 315 -6.71 -4.84 14.53
C THR A 315 -7.55 -6.12 14.55
N ARG A 316 -7.19 -7.11 13.72
CA ARG A 316 -7.80 -8.46 13.76
C ARG A 316 -7.38 -9.23 15.01
N MET A 317 -6.26 -8.87 15.67
CA MET A 317 -5.84 -9.46 16.93
C MET A 317 -6.90 -9.19 18.02
N LEU A 318 -7.26 -10.25 18.75
CA LEU A 318 -8.27 -10.13 19.81
C LEU A 318 -7.80 -9.21 20.94
N SER A 319 -6.53 -9.26 21.31
CA SER A 319 -5.94 -8.37 22.32
C SER A 319 -6.09 -6.89 21.97
N ALA A 320 -5.97 -6.52 20.68
CA ALA A 320 -6.21 -5.15 20.21
C ALA A 320 -7.70 -4.77 20.35
N GLN A 321 -8.62 -5.65 19.96
CA GLN A 321 -10.06 -5.42 20.08
C GLN A 321 -10.50 -5.29 21.53
N GLU A 322 -9.99 -6.14 22.42
CA GLU A 322 -10.25 -6.09 23.86
C GLU A 322 -9.72 -4.80 24.49
N LYS A 323 -8.51 -4.37 24.05
CA LYS A 323 -7.93 -3.10 24.50
C LYS A 323 -8.79 -1.90 24.11
N VAL A 324 -9.26 -1.85 22.87
CA VAL A 324 -10.21 -0.81 22.42
C VAL A 324 -11.47 -0.79 23.28
N LYS A 325 -12.05 -1.94 23.54
CA LYS A 325 -13.23 -2.08 24.40
C LYS A 325 -12.95 -1.63 25.83
N GLN A 326 -11.78 -1.98 26.38
CA GLN A 326 -11.36 -1.54 27.71
C GLN A 326 -11.21 -0.01 27.80
N LEU A 327 -10.59 0.62 26.77
CA LEU A 327 -10.33 2.06 26.75
C LEU A 327 -11.58 2.89 26.50
N THR A 328 -12.53 2.39 25.70
CA THR A 328 -13.69 3.17 25.23
C THR A 328 -15.02 2.73 25.83
N GLY A 329 -15.08 1.56 26.43
CA GLY A 329 -16.34 0.95 26.89
C GLY A 329 -17.27 0.53 25.74
N LYS A 330 -16.82 0.63 24.49
CA LYS A 330 -17.62 0.36 23.30
C LYS A 330 -17.10 -0.88 22.56
N GLU A 331 -18.02 -1.65 22.01
CA GLU A 331 -17.66 -2.73 21.08
C GLU A 331 -17.17 -2.12 19.76
N PRO A 332 -15.95 -2.44 19.32
CA PRO A 332 -15.43 -1.89 18.07
C PRO A 332 -16.22 -2.37 16.86
N SER A 333 -16.48 -1.46 15.92
CA SER A 333 -17.20 -1.77 14.68
C SER A 333 -16.33 -2.57 13.72
N LYS A 334 -16.91 -3.62 13.16
CA LYS A 334 -16.33 -4.47 12.12
C LYS A 334 -17.03 -4.29 10.77
N SER A 335 -17.72 -3.16 10.56
CA SER A 335 -18.47 -2.88 9.35
C SER A 335 -17.60 -2.64 8.11
N LEU A 336 -16.36 -2.19 8.31
CA LEU A 336 -15.38 -2.02 7.25
C LEU A 336 -14.42 -3.21 7.16
N ASN A 337 -13.95 -3.51 5.96
CA ASN A 337 -12.79 -4.37 5.78
C ASN A 337 -11.53 -3.56 6.13
N PRO A 338 -10.80 -3.90 7.21
CA PRO A 338 -9.67 -3.10 7.68
C PRO A 338 -8.47 -3.08 6.72
N ASP A 339 -8.43 -3.97 5.73
CA ASP A 339 -7.36 -4.05 4.72
C ASP A 339 -7.69 -3.26 3.44
N GLU A 340 -8.93 -2.81 3.25
CA GLU A 340 -9.41 -2.21 2.00
C GLU A 340 -10.02 -0.81 2.18
N CYS A 341 -10.56 -0.51 3.36
CA CYS A 341 -11.34 0.72 3.58
C CYS A 341 -10.55 1.99 3.31
N VAL A 342 -9.25 1.99 3.55
CA VAL A 342 -8.36 3.13 3.30
C VAL A 342 -8.24 3.40 1.79
N ALA A 343 -8.02 2.38 0.98
CA ALA A 343 -7.99 2.51 -0.48
C ALA A 343 -9.34 2.94 -1.05
N ILE A 344 -10.44 2.41 -0.50
CA ILE A 344 -11.82 2.81 -0.85
C ILE A 344 -12.01 4.30 -0.59
N GLY A 345 -11.65 4.81 0.59
CA GLY A 345 -11.75 6.24 0.91
C GLY A 345 -10.87 7.11 0.01
N ALA A 346 -9.67 6.66 -0.32
CA ALA A 346 -8.80 7.34 -1.27
C ALA A 346 -9.41 7.40 -2.68
N ALA A 347 -10.07 6.31 -3.12
CA ALA A 347 -10.77 6.28 -4.41
C ALA A 347 -11.99 7.23 -4.44
N ILE A 348 -12.76 7.32 -3.35
CA ILE A 348 -13.86 8.28 -3.21
C ILE A 348 -13.33 9.72 -3.34
N GLN A 349 -12.22 10.03 -2.66
CA GLN A 349 -11.56 11.34 -2.78
C GLN A 349 -11.07 11.59 -4.22
N GLY A 350 -10.53 10.57 -4.90
CA GLY A 350 -10.15 10.63 -6.30
C GLY A 350 -11.34 10.92 -7.22
N GLY A 351 -12.46 10.21 -7.02
CA GLY A 351 -13.70 10.44 -7.75
C GLY A 351 -14.25 11.84 -7.55
N LYS A 352 -14.21 12.36 -6.33
CA LYS A 352 -14.59 13.76 -6.05
C LYS A 352 -13.73 14.75 -6.84
N LEU A 353 -12.42 14.56 -6.85
CA LEU A 353 -11.50 15.42 -7.63
C LEU A 353 -11.72 15.30 -9.15
N ALA A 354 -12.17 14.14 -9.61
CA ALA A 354 -12.54 13.89 -11.01
C ALA A 354 -13.96 14.39 -11.37
N GLY A 355 -14.78 14.76 -10.38
CA GLY A 355 -16.17 15.18 -10.58
C GLY A 355 -17.14 14.00 -10.80
N ASP A 356 -16.82 12.81 -10.28
CA ASP A 356 -17.69 11.64 -10.35
C ASP A 356 -18.94 11.81 -9.46
N ALA A 357 -20.13 11.65 -10.04
CA ALA A 357 -21.41 11.93 -9.37
C ALA A 357 -21.67 11.09 -8.09
N GLY A 358 -21.08 9.90 -8.01
CA GLY A 358 -21.24 9.00 -6.85
C GLY A 358 -20.29 9.28 -5.68
N ALA A 359 -19.34 10.22 -5.84
CA ALA A 359 -18.36 10.52 -4.79
C ALA A 359 -18.89 11.50 -3.72
N GLY A 360 -20.10 12.05 -3.91
CA GLY A 360 -20.72 13.02 -3.00
C GLY A 360 -19.97 14.35 -2.89
N ASP A 361 -20.57 15.31 -2.20
CA ASP A 361 -19.99 16.65 -1.93
C ASP A 361 -19.38 16.76 -0.53
N ILE A 362 -18.87 15.65 0.02
CA ILE A 362 -18.32 15.61 1.38
C ILE A 362 -17.05 16.49 1.46
N LEU A 363 -17.04 17.45 2.36
CA LEU A 363 -15.87 18.26 2.68
C LEU A 363 -15.00 17.53 3.70
N LEU A 364 -13.70 17.37 3.40
CA LEU A 364 -12.73 16.82 4.32
C LEU A 364 -11.92 17.95 4.96
N LEU A 365 -11.93 18.01 6.28
CA LEU A 365 -11.09 18.88 7.09
C LEU A 365 -10.17 18.02 7.95
N ASP A 366 -8.89 18.10 7.65
CA ASP A 366 -7.85 17.35 8.37
C ASP A 366 -7.05 18.28 9.30
N VAL A 367 -6.14 17.74 10.10
CA VAL A 367 -5.35 18.51 11.07
C VAL A 367 -3.86 18.22 10.93
N THR A 368 -3.02 19.20 11.34
CA THR A 368 -1.58 18.95 11.51
C THR A 368 -1.33 18.13 12.78
N PRO A 369 -0.55 17.03 12.72
CA PRO A 369 -0.39 16.12 13.87
C PRO A 369 0.49 16.68 14.98
N LEU A 370 1.40 17.61 14.66
CA LEU A 370 2.39 18.17 15.57
C LEU A 370 2.47 19.68 15.41
N SER A 371 2.82 20.36 16.52
CA SER A 371 3.05 21.81 16.53
C SER A 371 4.25 22.19 15.66
N LEU A 372 4.15 23.35 15.00
CA LEU A 372 5.21 23.95 14.19
C LEU A 372 5.71 25.22 14.87
N ALA A 373 7.01 25.32 15.01
CA ALA A 373 7.67 26.37 15.75
C ALA A 373 8.94 26.86 15.05
N ILE A 374 9.42 28.04 15.45
CA ILE A 374 10.78 28.48 15.15
C ILE A 374 11.60 28.59 16.44
N GLU A 375 12.92 28.42 16.29
CA GLU A 375 13.86 28.69 17.37
C GLU A 375 13.95 30.19 17.62
N THR A 376 13.78 30.59 18.87
CA THR A 376 13.94 31.97 19.32
C THR A 376 15.04 32.08 20.37
N MET A 377 15.27 33.30 20.88
CA MET A 377 16.33 33.58 21.82
C MET A 377 16.32 32.61 23.02
N GLY A 378 17.49 32.06 23.34
CA GLY A 378 17.65 31.05 24.38
C GLY A 378 17.36 29.61 23.94
N GLY A 379 17.19 29.36 22.62
CA GLY A 379 16.92 28.02 22.07
C GLY A 379 15.49 27.56 22.30
N VAL A 380 14.57 28.48 22.62
CA VAL A 380 13.13 28.17 22.87
C VAL A 380 12.42 27.92 21.55
N ALA A 381 11.57 26.89 21.50
CA ALA A 381 10.67 26.63 20.39
C ALA A 381 9.39 27.46 20.54
N THR A 382 9.30 28.57 19.81
CA THR A 382 8.11 29.42 19.79
C THR A 382 7.14 28.91 18.75
N LYS A 383 6.01 28.38 19.22
CA LYS A 383 4.97 27.78 18.38
C LYS A 383 4.17 28.84 17.64
N LEU A 384 4.00 28.68 16.32
CA LEU A 384 3.12 29.48 15.47
C LEU A 384 1.85 28.70 15.11
N ILE A 385 1.97 27.40 14.92
CA ILE A 385 0.83 26.52 14.64
C ILE A 385 0.86 25.40 15.70
N GLU A 386 -0.22 25.31 16.45
CA GLU A 386 -0.40 24.24 17.43
C GLU A 386 -0.83 22.95 16.75
N ARG A 387 -0.47 21.80 17.34
CA ARG A 387 -0.98 20.50 16.90
C ARG A 387 -2.51 20.49 16.85
N ASN A 388 -3.07 19.64 16.02
CA ASN A 388 -4.51 19.55 15.77
C ASN A 388 -5.15 20.84 15.23
N THR A 389 -4.35 21.75 14.65
CA THR A 389 -4.89 22.87 13.87
C THR A 389 -5.40 22.35 12.53
N THR A 390 -6.63 22.69 12.17
CA THR A 390 -7.27 22.33 10.90
C THR A 390 -6.45 22.84 9.70
N ILE A 391 -6.27 22.01 8.69
CA ILE A 391 -5.55 22.33 7.46
C ILE A 391 -6.50 22.28 6.24
N PRO A 392 -6.27 23.12 5.21
CA PRO A 392 -5.14 24.04 5.03
C PRO A 392 -5.21 25.25 5.99
N THR A 393 -4.05 25.77 6.39
CA THR A 393 -3.98 26.92 7.30
C THR A 393 -2.74 27.78 7.03
N ARG A 394 -2.88 29.08 7.30
CA ARG A 394 -1.78 30.04 7.22
C ARG A 394 -1.76 30.91 8.46
N LYS A 395 -0.61 30.99 9.13
CA LYS A 395 -0.41 31.83 10.33
C LYS A 395 0.91 32.58 10.22
N SER A 396 0.87 33.85 10.62
CA SER A 396 2.04 34.74 10.65
C SER A 396 2.23 35.31 12.05
N GLN A 397 3.49 35.55 12.40
CA GLN A 397 3.85 36.25 13.64
C GLN A 397 5.09 37.14 13.38
N ILE A 398 5.11 38.31 14.00
CA ILE A 398 6.22 39.25 13.89
C ILE A 398 7.26 38.96 14.99
N PHE A 399 8.49 38.79 14.55
CA PHE A 399 9.69 38.65 15.38
C PHE A 399 10.63 39.81 15.16
N SER A 400 11.73 39.86 15.90
CA SER A 400 12.72 40.91 15.77
C SER A 400 14.16 40.39 15.95
N THR A 401 15.14 41.25 15.74
CA THR A 401 16.56 40.95 15.95
C THR A 401 16.90 40.84 17.43
N ALA A 402 17.83 39.92 17.76
CA ALA A 402 18.32 39.66 19.12
C ALA A 402 19.50 40.54 19.54
N ALA A 403 20.22 41.14 18.57
CA ALA A 403 21.38 41.98 18.79
C ALA A 403 21.29 43.32 18.06
N ASP A 404 22.01 44.33 18.56
CA ASP A 404 22.10 45.63 17.90
C ASP A 404 22.88 45.51 16.57
N ASN A 405 22.42 46.25 15.56
CA ASN A 405 23.01 46.28 14.22
C ASN A 405 23.06 44.93 13.51
N GLN A 406 22.17 44.00 13.88
CA GLN A 406 22.06 42.68 13.25
C GLN A 406 21.44 42.86 11.85
N THR A 407 22.18 42.43 10.80
CA THR A 407 21.77 42.57 9.39
C THR A 407 21.19 41.31 8.77
N ALA A 408 21.15 40.22 9.53
CA ALA A 408 20.57 38.93 9.11
C ALA A 408 19.99 38.17 10.27
N VAL A 409 19.02 37.31 10.00
CA VAL A 409 18.45 36.35 10.96
C VAL A 409 18.44 34.95 10.34
N ASP A 410 18.78 33.95 11.14
CA ASP A 410 18.63 32.55 10.78
C ASP A 410 17.29 32.06 11.32
N ILE A 411 16.44 31.53 10.44
CA ILE A 411 15.15 30.94 10.77
C ILE A 411 15.33 29.43 10.85
N HIS A 412 15.33 28.90 12.06
CA HIS A 412 15.37 27.46 12.33
C HIS A 412 13.96 26.96 12.61
N VAL A 413 13.43 26.16 11.69
CA VAL A 413 12.07 25.62 11.74
C VAL A 413 12.09 24.24 12.37
N VAL A 414 11.24 24.04 13.39
CA VAL A 414 11.16 22.78 14.13
C VAL A 414 9.71 22.30 14.26
N GLN A 415 9.54 21.01 14.43
CA GLN A 415 8.25 20.35 14.63
C GLN A 415 8.28 19.47 15.89
N GLY A 416 7.28 19.60 16.73
CA GLY A 416 7.14 18.80 17.95
C GLY A 416 6.60 19.61 19.13
N GLU A 417 6.49 18.94 20.27
CA GLU A 417 5.84 19.48 21.47
C GLU A 417 6.81 19.93 22.57
N ARG A 418 8.12 19.79 22.35
CA ARG A 418 9.13 20.14 23.35
C ARG A 418 9.36 21.64 23.38
N GLU A 419 9.66 22.17 24.58
CA GLU A 419 9.88 23.59 24.83
C GLU A 419 11.16 24.16 24.17
N PHE A 420 12.16 23.31 23.94
CA PHE A 420 13.41 23.71 23.32
C PHE A 420 13.55 23.16 21.89
N ALA A 421 14.04 24.01 20.98
CA ALA A 421 14.18 23.67 19.57
C ALA A 421 15.05 22.43 19.34
N LYS A 422 16.16 22.26 20.10
CA LYS A 422 17.06 21.12 20.02
C LYS A 422 16.41 19.76 20.32
N ASP A 423 15.32 19.76 21.08
CA ASP A 423 14.60 18.58 21.52
C ASP A 423 13.43 18.24 20.59
N ASN A 424 13.23 19.03 19.52
CA ASN A 424 12.22 18.87 18.50
C ASN A 424 12.85 18.42 17.17
N LYS A 425 12.05 17.95 16.24
CA LYS A 425 12.49 17.58 14.90
C LYS A 425 12.78 18.84 14.08
N THR A 426 14.04 19.03 13.66
CA THR A 426 14.37 20.07 12.69
C THR A 426 13.74 19.76 11.34
N LEU A 427 12.97 20.70 10.81
CA LEU A 427 12.38 20.63 9.47
C LEU A 427 13.26 21.33 8.43
N GLY A 428 13.92 22.42 8.81
CA GLY A 428 14.82 23.14 7.93
C GLY A 428 15.37 24.42 8.57
N GLN A 429 16.35 25.01 7.90
CA GLN A 429 16.94 26.27 8.31
C GLN A 429 17.22 27.13 7.08
N PHE A 430 16.93 28.41 7.16
CA PHE A 430 17.23 29.38 6.10
C PHE A 430 17.57 30.74 6.69
N ARG A 431 18.25 31.58 5.93
CA ARG A 431 18.73 32.88 6.36
C ARG A 431 18.07 34.03 5.60
N LEU A 432 17.55 34.98 6.32
CA LEU A 432 17.09 36.27 5.79
C LEU A 432 18.18 37.32 6.00
N ASP A 433 18.78 37.79 4.90
CA ASP A 433 19.84 38.80 4.88
C ASP A 433 19.30 40.17 4.46
N GLY A 434 20.11 41.20 4.78
CA GLY A 434 19.91 42.57 4.31
C GLY A 434 18.85 43.34 5.10
N ILE A 435 18.72 43.01 6.35
CA ILE A 435 18.01 43.80 7.36
C ILE A 435 18.79 45.07 7.60
N LEU A 436 18.14 46.23 7.67
CA LEU A 436 18.82 47.48 7.98
C LEU A 436 19.36 47.49 9.41
N PRO A 437 20.63 47.92 9.63
CA PRO A 437 21.17 48.03 10.96
C PRO A 437 20.30 48.94 11.84
N ALA A 438 19.87 48.42 12.98
CA ALA A 438 19.04 49.10 13.98
C ALA A 438 19.32 48.53 15.37
N ARG A 439 18.75 49.13 16.40
CA ARG A 439 18.76 48.57 17.76
C ARG A 439 17.96 47.26 17.76
N ARG A 440 18.41 46.29 18.57
CA ARG A 440 17.66 45.04 18.79
C ARG A 440 16.18 45.33 19.10
N GLY A 441 15.28 44.53 18.59
CA GLY A 441 13.85 44.66 18.79
C GLY A 441 13.16 45.70 17.87
N VAL A 442 13.92 46.48 17.06
CA VAL A 442 13.35 47.48 16.14
C VAL A 442 12.95 46.86 14.77
N PRO A 443 13.78 46.04 14.10
CA PRO A 443 13.40 45.39 12.86
C PRO A 443 12.16 44.49 13.07
N GLN A 444 11.25 44.51 12.10
CA GLN A 444 10.04 43.68 12.13
C GLN A 444 10.15 42.60 11.06
N ILE A 445 10.28 41.35 11.53
CA ILE A 445 10.45 40.19 10.66
C ILE A 445 9.19 39.33 10.80
N GLU A 446 8.35 39.35 9.77
CA GLU A 446 7.16 38.53 9.71
C GLU A 446 7.55 37.11 9.27
N VAL A 447 7.34 36.11 10.13
CA VAL A 447 7.48 34.70 9.80
C VAL A 447 6.10 34.12 9.58
N THR A 448 5.92 33.51 8.41
CA THR A 448 4.65 32.93 7.98
C THR A 448 4.80 31.44 7.76
N PHE A 449 3.92 30.65 8.36
CA PHE A 449 3.73 29.24 8.08
C PHE A 449 2.48 29.07 7.22
N ASP A 450 2.61 28.34 6.13
CA ASP A 450 1.54 28.01 5.19
C ASP A 450 1.50 26.49 5.00
N ILE A 451 0.44 25.84 5.46
CA ILE A 451 0.23 24.40 5.34
C ILE A 451 -0.85 24.16 4.29
N ASP A 452 -0.51 23.43 3.24
CA ASP A 452 -1.47 23.06 2.19
C ASP A 452 -2.42 21.94 2.66
N ALA A 453 -3.37 21.61 1.81
CA ALA A 453 -4.33 20.56 2.05
C ALA A 453 -3.71 19.14 2.12
N ASN A 454 -2.46 18.95 1.70
CA ASN A 454 -1.71 17.68 1.80
C ASN A 454 -0.90 17.61 3.11
N GLY A 455 -0.92 18.67 3.92
CA GLY A 455 -0.12 18.81 5.13
C GLY A 455 1.35 19.18 4.85
N ILE A 456 1.66 19.69 3.65
CA ILE A 456 3.00 20.14 3.29
C ILE A 456 3.19 21.58 3.74
N VAL A 457 4.32 21.83 4.43
CA VAL A 457 4.61 23.10 5.10
C VAL A 457 5.54 23.95 4.25
N ASN A 458 5.15 25.20 4.03
CA ASN A 458 6.00 26.26 3.50
C ASN A 458 6.22 27.31 4.58
N VAL A 459 7.45 27.79 4.74
CA VAL A 459 7.78 28.84 5.70
C VAL A 459 8.47 29.98 4.97
N SER A 460 7.99 31.20 5.20
CA SER A 460 8.63 32.43 4.70
C SER A 460 8.98 33.37 5.86
N ALA A 461 10.03 34.15 5.66
CA ALA A 461 10.40 35.23 6.55
C ALA A 461 10.58 36.51 5.73
N LYS A 462 9.93 37.60 6.13
CA LYS A 462 9.95 38.88 5.44
C LYS A 462 10.31 40.01 6.40
N ASP A 463 11.33 40.80 6.05
CA ASP A 463 11.60 42.05 6.72
C ASP A 463 10.63 43.13 6.24
N LEU A 464 9.73 43.58 7.11
CA LEU A 464 8.72 44.58 6.79
C LEU A 464 9.31 45.96 6.50
N GLY A 465 10.52 46.25 6.99
CA GLY A 465 11.23 47.52 6.76
C GLY A 465 11.84 47.63 5.35
N THR A 466 12.42 46.56 4.85
CA THR A 466 13.09 46.54 3.52
C THR A 466 12.26 45.86 2.44
N GLY A 467 11.23 45.08 2.83
CA GLY A 467 10.44 44.25 1.93
C GLY A 467 11.17 43.01 1.44
N LYS A 468 12.40 42.72 1.92
CA LYS A 468 13.15 41.52 1.57
C LYS A 468 12.47 40.29 2.18
N GLU A 469 12.41 39.23 1.40
CA GLU A 469 11.76 37.98 1.77
C GLU A 469 12.62 36.78 1.37
N GLN A 470 12.64 35.76 2.23
CA GLN A 470 13.18 34.44 1.95
C GLN A 470 12.15 33.40 2.35
N HIS A 471 12.15 32.29 1.66
CA HIS A 471 11.23 31.18 1.95
C HIS A 471 11.95 29.85 1.84
N ILE A 472 11.42 28.87 2.55
CA ILE A 472 11.78 27.48 2.42
C ILE A 472 10.49 26.67 2.29
N THR A 473 10.41 25.84 1.27
CA THR A 473 9.50 24.72 1.29
C THR A 473 10.20 23.65 2.12
N ILE A 474 9.53 23.16 3.15
CA ILE A 474 10.12 22.16 4.02
C ILE A 474 10.31 20.88 3.20
N THR A 475 11.54 20.71 2.75
CA THR A 475 12.03 19.48 2.18
C THR A 475 13.11 19.02 3.14
N SER A 476 12.85 17.97 3.91
CA SER A 476 13.90 17.48 4.85
C SER A 476 15.18 17.20 4.08
N GLY A 477 16.32 17.30 4.74
CA GLY A 477 17.64 17.02 4.15
C GLY A 477 17.81 15.58 3.60
N SER A 478 16.79 14.75 3.75
CA SER A 478 16.65 13.39 3.20
C SER A 478 15.87 13.31 1.89
N ASN A 479 15.29 14.43 1.41
CA ASN A 479 14.53 14.42 0.17
C ASN A 479 15.46 14.40 -1.04
N MET A 480 15.04 13.66 -2.06
CA MET A 480 15.72 13.64 -3.36
C MET A 480 15.70 15.03 -3.98
N SER A 481 16.81 15.44 -4.61
CA SER A 481 16.82 16.65 -5.41
C SER A 481 15.87 16.50 -6.62
N LYS A 482 15.46 17.62 -7.22
CA LYS A 482 14.63 17.58 -8.43
C LYS A 482 15.31 16.77 -9.55
N ASP A 483 16.61 16.90 -9.69
CA ASP A 483 17.40 16.18 -10.70
C ASP A 483 17.46 14.67 -10.38
N ASP A 484 17.57 14.28 -9.10
CA ASP A 484 17.54 12.89 -8.67
C ASP A 484 16.13 12.29 -8.89
N ILE A 485 15.06 13.04 -8.62
CA ILE A 485 13.69 12.61 -8.92
C ILE A 485 13.51 12.41 -10.43
N ASP A 486 13.94 13.36 -11.25
CA ASP A 486 13.82 13.28 -12.71
C ASP A 486 14.67 12.13 -13.28
N LYS A 487 15.81 11.81 -12.67
CA LYS A 487 16.61 10.62 -13.01
C LYS A 487 15.88 9.33 -12.61
N ALA A 488 15.36 9.26 -11.39
CA ALA A 488 14.59 8.11 -10.90
C ALA A 488 13.32 7.87 -11.74
N VAL A 489 12.62 8.92 -12.19
CA VAL A 489 11.47 8.83 -13.11
C VAL A 489 11.89 8.19 -14.43
N LYS A 490 13.03 8.57 -15.02
CA LYS A 490 13.53 7.99 -16.27
C LYS A 490 13.92 6.53 -16.11
N GLU A 491 14.60 6.18 -15.01
CA GLU A 491 14.95 4.80 -14.69
C GLU A 491 13.68 3.95 -14.47
N ALA A 492 12.71 4.49 -13.74
CA ALA A 492 11.44 3.81 -13.49
C ALA A 492 10.66 3.53 -14.79
N ALA A 493 10.62 4.49 -15.72
CA ALA A 493 9.99 4.32 -17.04
C ALA A 493 10.71 3.26 -17.92
N ALA A 494 12.04 3.15 -17.80
CA ALA A 494 12.80 2.13 -18.50
C ALA A 494 12.43 0.71 -18.01
N TYR A 495 12.30 0.52 -16.69
CA TYR A 495 11.83 -0.75 -16.11
C TYR A 495 10.37 -1.08 -16.47
N GLU A 496 9.48 -0.08 -16.53
CA GLU A 496 8.09 -0.30 -16.96
C GLU A 496 8.03 -0.89 -18.38
N ALA A 497 8.86 -0.37 -19.29
CA ALA A 497 8.94 -0.90 -20.66
C ALA A 497 9.50 -2.34 -20.72
N GLU A 498 10.47 -2.67 -19.86
CA GLU A 498 11.05 -4.00 -19.74
C GLU A 498 10.05 -4.99 -19.13
N ASP A 499 9.39 -4.62 -18.03
CA ASP A 499 8.35 -5.42 -17.36
C ASP A 499 7.18 -5.72 -18.31
N LYS A 500 6.77 -4.74 -19.14
CA LYS A 500 5.72 -4.92 -20.15
C LYS A 500 6.11 -5.94 -21.21
N LYS A 501 7.32 -5.82 -21.78
CA LYS A 501 7.84 -6.79 -22.74
C LYS A 501 7.89 -8.19 -22.16
N ARG A 502 8.32 -8.32 -20.92
CA ARG A 502 8.39 -9.59 -20.24
C ARG A 502 7.02 -10.21 -20.01
N LYS A 503 6.03 -9.42 -19.58
CA LYS A 503 4.65 -9.89 -19.46
C LYS A 503 4.13 -10.40 -20.80
N GLU A 504 4.32 -9.64 -21.89
CA GLU A 504 3.94 -10.05 -23.25
C GLU A 504 4.61 -11.37 -23.67
N ALA A 505 5.85 -11.61 -23.25
CA ALA A 505 6.58 -12.85 -23.51
C ALA A 505 5.98 -14.03 -22.74
N ILE A 506 5.67 -13.84 -21.46
CA ILE A 506 5.03 -14.86 -20.61
C ILE A 506 3.62 -15.18 -21.13
N ASP A 507 2.84 -14.17 -21.46
CA ASP A 507 1.49 -14.33 -21.98
C ASP A 507 1.52 -15.14 -23.31
N ALA A 508 2.43 -14.81 -24.23
CA ALA A 508 2.61 -15.53 -25.49
C ALA A 508 2.96 -17.01 -25.27
N ARG A 509 3.80 -17.31 -24.28
CA ARG A 509 4.15 -18.69 -23.91
C ARG A 509 2.97 -19.44 -23.31
N ASN A 510 2.24 -18.83 -22.38
CA ASN A 510 1.08 -19.44 -21.74
C ASN A 510 -0.04 -19.74 -22.74
N GLU A 511 -0.27 -18.85 -23.70
CA GLU A 511 -1.21 -19.07 -24.79
C GLU A 511 -0.75 -20.22 -25.69
N ALA A 512 0.55 -20.34 -25.93
CA ALA A 512 1.13 -21.45 -26.72
C ALA A 512 1.00 -22.79 -25.99
N ASP A 513 1.27 -22.84 -24.68
CA ASP A 513 1.06 -24.03 -23.85
C ASP A 513 -0.42 -24.47 -23.85
N SER A 514 -1.33 -23.51 -23.73
CA SER A 514 -2.77 -23.77 -23.83
C SER A 514 -3.18 -24.33 -25.17
N MET A 515 -2.61 -23.79 -26.26
CA MET A 515 -2.84 -24.29 -27.64
C MET A 515 -2.32 -25.71 -27.83
N VAL A 516 -1.14 -26.02 -27.29
CA VAL A 516 -0.58 -27.38 -27.29
C VAL A 516 -1.57 -28.35 -26.64
N PHE A 517 -2.00 -28.04 -25.40
CA PHE A 517 -2.91 -28.91 -24.67
C PHE A 517 -4.27 -29.10 -25.39
N GLN A 518 -4.84 -28.01 -25.92
CA GLN A 518 -6.11 -28.10 -26.68
C GLN A 518 -5.98 -28.93 -27.95
N THR A 519 -4.85 -28.79 -28.65
CA THR A 519 -4.60 -29.56 -29.91
C THR A 519 -4.37 -31.01 -29.60
N GLU A 520 -3.60 -31.38 -28.58
CA GLU A 520 -3.41 -32.76 -28.15
C GLU A 520 -4.74 -33.44 -27.82
N LYS A 521 -5.57 -32.76 -26.99
CA LYS A 521 -6.89 -33.25 -26.65
C LYS A 521 -7.79 -33.42 -27.88
N ALA A 522 -7.78 -32.48 -28.81
CA ALA A 522 -8.53 -32.55 -30.03
C ALA A 522 -8.07 -33.71 -30.94
N LEU A 523 -6.75 -33.97 -31.01
CA LEU A 523 -6.21 -35.11 -31.74
C LEU A 523 -6.61 -36.46 -31.13
N GLU A 524 -6.69 -36.56 -29.79
CA GLU A 524 -7.18 -37.76 -29.12
C GLU A 524 -8.69 -37.99 -29.37
N GLU A 525 -9.50 -36.95 -29.40
CA GLU A 525 -10.95 -37.06 -29.56
C GLU A 525 -11.41 -37.28 -31.00
N VAL A 526 -10.79 -36.63 -31.97
CA VAL A 526 -11.24 -36.62 -33.38
C VAL A 526 -10.13 -36.81 -34.43
N GLY A 527 -8.89 -37.05 -34.01
CA GLY A 527 -7.76 -37.16 -34.94
C GLY A 527 -7.88 -38.24 -36.00
N ASP A 528 -8.67 -39.30 -35.77
CA ASP A 528 -8.96 -40.37 -36.74
C ASP A 528 -10.12 -40.01 -37.70
N LYS A 529 -10.75 -38.85 -37.53
CA LYS A 529 -11.89 -38.35 -38.32
C LYS A 529 -11.48 -37.24 -39.29
N ILE A 530 -10.21 -36.86 -39.33
CA ILE A 530 -9.66 -35.91 -40.28
C ILE A 530 -8.78 -36.64 -41.30
N ASP A 531 -8.50 -35.98 -42.44
CA ASP A 531 -7.61 -36.53 -43.47
C ASP A 531 -6.20 -36.81 -42.90
N ALA A 532 -5.57 -37.91 -43.33
CA ALA A 532 -4.25 -38.31 -42.83
C ALA A 532 -3.16 -37.27 -43.09
N ASN A 533 -3.24 -36.51 -44.19
CA ASN A 533 -2.30 -35.44 -44.49
C ASN A 533 -2.51 -34.25 -43.55
N ASP A 534 -3.78 -33.88 -43.25
CA ASP A 534 -4.12 -32.82 -42.29
C ASP A 534 -3.65 -33.20 -40.88
N LYS A 535 -3.85 -34.48 -40.45
CA LYS A 535 -3.34 -34.99 -39.17
C LYS A 535 -1.82 -34.88 -39.07
N THR A 536 -1.11 -35.33 -40.12
CA THR A 536 0.35 -35.26 -40.14
C THR A 536 0.86 -33.80 -40.09
N ALA A 537 0.18 -32.87 -40.76
CA ALA A 537 0.53 -31.44 -40.71
C ALA A 537 0.31 -30.85 -39.30
N VAL A 538 -0.81 -31.17 -38.66
CA VAL A 538 -1.09 -30.73 -37.29
C VAL A 538 -0.07 -31.29 -36.30
N GLU A 539 0.26 -32.57 -36.38
CA GLU A 539 1.25 -33.22 -35.50
C GLU A 539 2.65 -32.59 -35.68
N ALA A 540 3.04 -32.28 -36.92
CA ALA A 540 4.32 -31.62 -37.22
C ALA A 540 4.39 -30.20 -36.61
N ASP A 541 3.34 -29.41 -36.79
CA ASP A 541 3.27 -28.03 -36.25
C ASP A 541 3.13 -28.03 -34.74
N LEU A 542 2.42 -28.98 -34.15
CA LEU A 542 2.32 -29.19 -32.69
C LEU A 542 3.71 -29.49 -32.09
N ASN A 543 4.48 -30.40 -32.73
CA ASN A 543 5.82 -30.70 -32.26
C ASN A 543 6.76 -29.50 -32.41
N ALA A 544 6.66 -28.73 -33.49
CA ALA A 544 7.43 -27.49 -33.66
C ALA A 544 7.12 -26.45 -32.56
N LEU A 545 5.84 -26.29 -32.18
CA LEU A 545 5.45 -25.38 -31.08
C LEU A 545 5.98 -25.87 -29.74
N LYS A 546 5.90 -27.17 -29.44
CA LYS A 546 6.49 -27.75 -28.21
C LYS A 546 8.00 -27.54 -28.15
N GLU A 547 8.71 -27.69 -29.25
CA GLU A 547 10.15 -27.43 -29.31
C GLU A 547 10.48 -25.96 -29.09
N ALA A 548 9.71 -25.05 -29.66
CA ALA A 548 9.88 -23.60 -29.45
C ALA A 548 9.69 -23.25 -27.98
N ILE A 549 8.64 -23.78 -27.31
CA ILE A 549 8.38 -23.59 -25.89
C ILE A 549 9.49 -24.18 -25.02
N ALA A 550 9.99 -25.36 -25.35
CA ALA A 550 11.05 -26.04 -24.59
C ALA A 550 12.41 -25.31 -24.65
N LYS A 551 12.69 -24.60 -25.75
CA LYS A 551 13.91 -23.79 -25.93
C LYS A 551 13.83 -22.44 -25.22
N ALA A 552 12.65 -22.00 -24.80
CA ALA A 552 12.40 -20.69 -24.21
C ALA A 552 12.18 -20.84 -22.69
N PRO A 553 13.15 -20.46 -21.82
CA PRO A 553 12.94 -20.50 -20.39
C PRO A 553 11.83 -19.52 -19.97
N ALA A 554 10.98 -19.94 -19.03
CA ALA A 554 9.78 -19.20 -18.65
C ALA A 554 10.04 -17.79 -18.10
N ASP A 555 11.24 -17.57 -17.56
CA ASP A 555 11.65 -16.37 -16.84
C ASP A 555 12.60 -15.45 -17.62
N GLN A 556 13.16 -15.89 -18.75
CA GLN A 556 14.14 -15.13 -19.53
C GLN A 556 14.05 -15.42 -21.03
N MET A 557 12.93 -15.07 -21.65
CA MET A 557 12.78 -15.21 -23.09
C MET A 557 13.38 -14.02 -23.85
N THR A 558 14.14 -14.29 -24.89
CA THR A 558 14.57 -13.27 -25.85
C THR A 558 13.44 -12.92 -26.82
N ASP A 559 13.45 -11.69 -27.36
CA ASP A 559 12.47 -11.26 -28.38
C ASP A 559 12.38 -12.29 -29.54
N ALA A 560 13.50 -12.84 -29.97
CA ALA A 560 13.55 -13.87 -31.03
C ALA A 560 12.81 -15.17 -30.64
N GLN A 561 12.91 -15.61 -29.39
CA GLN A 561 12.19 -16.79 -28.88
C GLN A 561 10.68 -16.53 -28.76
N VAL A 562 10.29 -15.33 -28.38
CA VAL A 562 8.88 -14.91 -28.35
C VAL A 562 8.28 -14.92 -29.77
N ASP A 563 9.02 -14.38 -30.74
CA ASP A 563 8.58 -14.36 -32.14
C ASP A 563 8.50 -15.77 -32.71
N GLU A 564 9.45 -16.67 -32.37
CA GLU A 564 9.42 -18.08 -32.76
C GLU A 564 8.18 -18.80 -32.19
N ILE A 565 7.85 -18.58 -30.91
CA ILE A 565 6.66 -19.16 -30.28
C ILE A 565 5.37 -18.62 -30.94
N LYS A 566 5.28 -17.33 -31.19
CA LYS A 566 4.11 -16.69 -31.84
C LYS A 566 3.91 -17.23 -33.25
N ALA A 567 4.99 -17.35 -34.03
CA ALA A 567 4.95 -17.88 -35.40
C ALA A 567 4.56 -19.36 -35.41
N ALA A 568 5.14 -20.19 -34.53
CA ALA A 568 4.80 -21.60 -34.43
C ALA A 568 3.35 -21.82 -33.97
N LYS A 569 2.85 -20.99 -33.03
CA LYS A 569 1.44 -20.99 -32.59
C LYS A 569 0.49 -20.64 -33.71
N GLU A 570 0.76 -19.58 -34.49
CA GLU A 570 -0.06 -19.19 -35.64
C GLU A 570 -0.11 -20.29 -36.68
N LYS A 571 1.03 -20.93 -36.96
CA LYS A 571 1.12 -22.04 -37.90
C LYS A 571 0.30 -23.25 -37.45
N LEU A 572 0.38 -23.63 -36.16
CA LEU A 572 -0.44 -24.68 -35.59
C LEU A 572 -1.94 -24.32 -35.62
N MET A 573 -2.28 -23.09 -35.34
CA MET A 573 -3.69 -22.62 -35.38
C MET A 573 -4.27 -22.78 -36.79
N ASN A 574 -3.48 -22.47 -37.83
CA ASN A 574 -3.93 -22.58 -39.21
C ASN A 574 -4.06 -24.06 -39.63
N SER A 575 -3.10 -24.92 -39.31
CA SER A 575 -3.17 -26.36 -39.66
C SER A 575 -4.26 -27.09 -38.84
N ALA A 576 -4.49 -26.73 -37.59
CA ALA A 576 -5.48 -27.36 -36.71
C ALA A 576 -6.92 -26.86 -36.92
N GLN A 577 -7.17 -25.92 -37.83
CA GLN A 577 -8.51 -25.36 -38.04
C GLN A 577 -9.57 -26.44 -38.37
N LYS A 578 -9.23 -27.40 -39.23
CA LYS A 578 -10.11 -28.50 -39.58
C LYS A 578 -10.34 -29.46 -38.41
N LEU A 579 -9.31 -29.69 -37.59
CA LEU A 579 -9.39 -30.50 -36.37
C LEU A 579 -10.40 -29.91 -35.39
N PHE A 580 -10.27 -28.62 -35.07
CA PHE A 580 -11.20 -27.93 -34.16
C PHE A 580 -12.62 -27.85 -34.71
N SER A 581 -12.80 -27.69 -36.03
CA SER A 581 -14.12 -27.76 -36.67
C SER A 581 -14.79 -29.11 -36.41
N LYS A 582 -14.02 -30.22 -36.48
CA LYS A 582 -14.54 -31.57 -36.21
C LYS A 582 -14.90 -31.79 -34.73
N VAL A 583 -14.11 -31.26 -33.81
CA VAL A 583 -14.46 -31.26 -32.37
C VAL A 583 -15.80 -30.53 -32.13
N TYR A 584 -15.98 -29.37 -32.77
CA TYR A 584 -17.21 -28.61 -32.68
C TYR A 584 -18.44 -29.35 -33.25
N GLU A 585 -18.29 -29.97 -34.46
CA GLU A 585 -19.34 -30.80 -35.05
C GLU A 585 -19.71 -31.99 -34.14
N GLN A 586 -18.74 -32.64 -33.51
CA GLN A 586 -18.97 -33.75 -32.59
C GLN A 586 -19.68 -33.28 -31.30
N ALA A 587 -19.28 -32.15 -30.76
CA ALA A 587 -19.93 -31.56 -29.57
C ALA A 587 -21.40 -31.19 -29.85
N GLN A 588 -21.70 -30.63 -31.04
CA GLN A 588 -23.09 -30.35 -31.46
C GLN A 588 -23.90 -31.63 -31.66
N ALA A 589 -23.31 -32.67 -32.27
CA ALA A 589 -23.99 -33.96 -32.45
C ALA A 589 -24.31 -34.64 -31.10
N ALA A 590 -23.41 -34.54 -30.13
CA ALA A 590 -23.62 -35.06 -28.78
C ALA A 590 -24.75 -34.32 -28.04
N GLN A 591 -24.83 -32.99 -28.19
CA GLN A 591 -25.93 -32.19 -27.65
C GLN A 591 -27.29 -32.48 -28.35
N GLY A 592 -27.26 -32.69 -29.65
CA GLY A 592 -28.46 -33.11 -30.43
C GLY A 592 -28.96 -34.50 -30.06
N ALA A 593 -28.06 -35.46 -29.78
CA ALA A 593 -28.41 -36.79 -29.32
C ALA A 593 -28.97 -36.85 -27.89
N ALA A 594 -28.46 -35.99 -27.01
CA ALA A 594 -29.02 -35.84 -25.65
C ALA A 594 -30.43 -35.20 -25.64
N GLY A 595 -30.74 -34.34 -26.63
CA GLY A 595 -32.06 -33.76 -26.84
C GLY A 595 -33.09 -34.74 -27.46
N ALA A 596 -32.64 -35.80 -28.18
CA ALA A 596 -33.50 -36.78 -28.84
C ALA A 596 -33.93 -37.96 -27.95
N GLN A 597 -33.29 -38.19 -26.80
CA GLN A 597 -33.69 -39.25 -25.83
C GLN A 597 -34.73 -38.81 -24.79
N GLY A 598 -35.26 -37.57 -24.87
CA GLY A 598 -36.23 -37.00 -23.95
C GLY A 598 -37.68 -36.97 -24.47
N GLN A 599 -38.06 -37.66 -25.58
CA GLN A 599 -39.42 -37.66 -26.10
C GLN A 599 -39.97 -39.07 -26.35
N ALA A 600 -40.44 -39.72 -25.27
CA ALA A 600 -41.41 -40.81 -25.36
C ALA A 600 -42.31 -40.85 -24.12
N GLY A 601 -43.52 -40.26 -24.25
CA GLY A 601 -44.73 -40.59 -23.54
C GLY A 601 -45.21 -39.64 -22.44
N PRO A 602 -46.53 -39.56 -22.11
CA PRO A 602 -47.65 -39.44 -23.04
C PRO A 602 -48.48 -38.14 -22.84
N GLN A 603 -49.27 -37.82 -23.87
CA GLN A 603 -50.27 -36.76 -23.88
C GLN A 603 -51.24 -36.81 -22.70
N ALA A 604 -51.53 -35.69 -22.07
CA ALA A 604 -52.90 -35.24 -21.76
C ALA A 604 -52.86 -33.82 -21.14
N GLY A 605 -53.71 -32.92 -21.65
CA GLY A 605 -54.31 -31.84 -20.89
C GLY A 605 -53.88 -30.43 -21.25
N GLN A 606 -54.64 -29.83 -22.16
CA GLN A 606 -54.75 -28.40 -22.42
C GLN A 606 -54.96 -27.58 -21.15
N SER A 607 -54.31 -26.44 -21.04
CA SER A 607 -55.05 -25.16 -20.98
C SER A 607 -54.10 -23.97 -20.97
N ALA A 608 -54.48 -22.97 -21.75
CA ALA A 608 -53.86 -21.68 -21.93
C ALA A 608 -53.93 -20.80 -20.67
N SER A 609 -52.93 -19.98 -20.47
CA SER A 609 -53.19 -18.56 -20.22
C SER A 609 -51.92 -17.74 -20.35
N GLN A 610 -52.04 -16.70 -21.16
CA GLN A 610 -51.20 -15.54 -21.34
C GLN A 610 -51.04 -14.73 -20.05
N ALA A 611 -50.03 -13.94 -20.09
CA ALA A 611 -49.78 -12.65 -19.47
C ALA A 611 -48.49 -12.71 -18.64
N GLY A 612 -47.60 -11.80 -18.66
CA GLY A 612 -47.51 -10.45 -19.20
C GLY A 612 -46.32 -9.81 -18.49
N TYR A 613 -45.59 -8.99 -19.19
CA TYR A 613 -44.55 -8.09 -18.67
C TYR A 613 -45.06 -7.26 -17.48
N GLY A 614 -44.15 -6.93 -16.56
CA GLY A 614 -44.36 -5.94 -15.52
C GLY A 614 -43.07 -5.68 -14.78
N ASP A 615 -42.49 -4.50 -15.07
CA ASP A 615 -41.47 -3.81 -14.34
C ASP A 615 -41.89 -3.49 -12.89
N ASP A 616 -40.87 -3.03 -12.13
CA ASP A 616 -40.91 -2.29 -10.86
C ASP A 616 -40.77 -3.10 -9.54
N VAL A 617 -39.65 -2.93 -8.88
CA VAL A 617 -39.22 -2.06 -7.77
C VAL A 617 -37.80 -2.42 -7.39
#